data_d7eee213cd2080b8b6d9eb45356ec589
#
_entry.id   d7eee213cd2080b8b6d9eb45356ec589
#
_cell.length_a   1.000
_cell.length_b   1.000
_cell.length_c   1.000
_cell.angle_alpha   90.00
_cell.angle_beta   90.00
_cell.angle_gamma   90.00
#
_symmetry.space_group_name_H-M   'P 1'
#
loop_
_entity.id
_entity.type
_entity.pdbx_description
1 polymer ?
#
loop_
_entity_poly.entity_id
_entity_poly.type
_entity_poly.pdbx_seq_one_letter_code
_entity_poly.pdbx_strand_id
1 'polypeptide(L)'
;DFHGNEPYRQQKRYNRPDITASTRSTTPENEKVYSYPHKLNPGQHININTADTTELQKIPGIGSYYAKMIIRYRYRLGGFAAAEQLNEIDGIPESALAFIHIDANHIHKLDINKLNLNQLRKHPYLNFYQAKEICDYRRQRGPIKSLEELKLLKDFPPAEIERLTPYISF
;
A
#
# COMPACT_ATOMS: atom_id res chain seq x y z
N ASP A 1 -58.52 2.95 -46.29
CA ASP A 1 -57.64 3.35 -47.39
C ASP A 1 -56.32 3.86 -46.78
N PHE A 2 -55.27 3.15 -46.82
CA PHE A 2 -53.98 3.48 -47.38
C PHE A 2 -53.00 2.35 -47.12
N HIS A 3 -52.70 1.64 -48.18
CA HIS A 3 -51.62 0.67 -48.23
C HIS A 3 -50.27 1.40 -48.24
N GLY A 4 -49.30 0.95 -47.43
CA GLY A 4 -47.94 1.35 -47.51
C GLY A 4 -47.02 0.12 -47.37
N ASN A 5 -46.72 -0.45 -48.56
CA ASN A 5 -45.76 -1.54 -48.75
C ASN A 5 -44.34 -0.99 -48.58
N GLU A 6 -43.55 -1.45 -47.61
CA GLU A 6 -42.11 -1.21 -47.59
C GLU A 6 -41.34 -2.48 -48.01
N PRO A 7 -40.35 -2.35 -48.92
CA PRO A 7 -39.67 -3.50 -49.52
C PRO A 7 -38.52 -4.00 -48.63
N TYR A 8 -38.44 -5.33 -48.57
CA TYR A 8 -37.35 -6.09 -48.00
C TYR A 8 -35.98 -5.62 -48.50
N ARG A 9 -35.14 -5.19 -47.58
CA ARG A 9 -33.73 -4.84 -47.83
C ARG A 9 -32.91 -6.12 -48.00
N GLN A 10 -32.48 -6.42 -49.20
CA GLN A 10 -31.61 -7.55 -49.54
C GLN A 10 -30.26 -7.41 -48.82
N GLN A 11 -29.89 -8.43 -48.04
CA GLN A 11 -28.57 -8.59 -47.46
C GLN A 11 -27.54 -8.89 -48.55
N LYS A 12 -26.64 -7.97 -48.81
CA LYS A 12 -25.45 -8.21 -49.64
C LYS A 12 -24.55 -9.25 -48.97
N ARG A 13 -24.45 -10.43 -49.60
CA ARG A 13 -23.43 -11.42 -49.27
C ARG A 13 -22.08 -10.85 -49.65
N TYR A 14 -21.23 -10.59 -48.65
CA TYR A 14 -19.81 -10.32 -48.88
C TYR A 14 -19.10 -11.63 -49.19
N ASN A 15 -18.65 -11.79 -50.44
CA ASN A 15 -17.70 -12.84 -50.84
C ASN A 15 -16.35 -12.56 -50.13
N ARG A 16 -15.92 -13.50 -49.31
CA ARG A 16 -14.53 -13.54 -48.83
C ARG A 16 -13.64 -14.00 -49.98
N PRO A 17 -12.54 -13.29 -50.31
CA PRO A 17 -11.51 -13.84 -51.17
C PRO A 17 -10.73 -14.90 -50.42
N ASP A 18 -10.52 -16.07 -51.01
CA ASP A 18 -9.59 -17.11 -50.59
C ASP A 18 -8.18 -16.53 -50.56
N ILE A 19 -7.63 -16.41 -49.36
CA ILE A 19 -6.21 -16.06 -49.19
C ILE A 19 -5.43 -17.36 -49.09
N THR A 20 -4.97 -17.84 -50.22
CA THR A 20 -3.96 -18.89 -50.33
C THR A 20 -2.68 -18.46 -49.58
N ALA A 21 -2.16 -19.42 -48.84
CA ALA A 21 -0.99 -19.38 -48.01
C ALA A 21 0.16 -18.53 -48.57
N SER A 22 0.47 -17.43 -47.87
CA SER A 22 1.77 -16.78 -47.92
C SER A 22 2.48 -17.05 -46.61
N THR A 23 3.51 -17.86 -46.67
CA THR A 23 4.45 -18.12 -45.60
C THR A 23 5.14 -16.80 -45.22
N ARG A 24 4.58 -16.11 -44.23
CA ARG A 24 5.30 -15.07 -43.48
C ARG A 24 6.03 -15.72 -42.35
N SER A 25 7.37 -15.72 -42.47
CA SER A 25 8.29 -15.91 -41.34
C SER A 25 7.96 -14.88 -40.26
N THR A 26 7.22 -15.28 -39.25
CA THR A 26 7.05 -14.51 -38.04
C THR A 26 8.32 -14.64 -37.23
N THR A 27 9.14 -13.60 -37.22
CA THR A 27 10.10 -13.34 -36.14
C THR A 27 9.34 -13.43 -34.82
N PRO A 28 9.82 -14.19 -33.83
CA PRO A 28 9.12 -14.23 -32.55
C PRO A 28 9.18 -12.82 -31.93
N GLU A 29 8.06 -12.10 -31.97
CA GLU A 29 7.86 -10.95 -31.12
C GLU A 29 8.11 -11.42 -29.70
N ASN A 30 8.96 -10.67 -29.04
CA ASN A 30 9.40 -10.82 -27.65
C ASN A 30 8.14 -10.80 -26.74
N GLU A 31 7.44 -11.93 -26.63
CA GLU A 31 6.41 -12.13 -25.63
C GLU A 31 7.07 -11.94 -24.28
N LYS A 32 6.80 -10.80 -23.64
CA LYS A 32 7.12 -10.61 -22.22
C LYS A 32 6.37 -11.70 -21.46
N VAL A 33 7.05 -12.80 -21.18
CA VAL A 33 6.55 -13.85 -20.29
C VAL A 33 6.37 -13.19 -18.92
N TYR A 34 5.15 -12.80 -18.61
CA TYR A 34 4.79 -12.33 -17.28
C TYR A 34 4.82 -13.53 -16.34
N SER A 35 5.99 -13.81 -15.80
CA SER A 35 6.12 -14.80 -14.74
C SER A 35 5.54 -14.20 -13.45
N TYR A 36 4.35 -14.66 -13.08
CA TYR A 36 3.80 -14.34 -11.77
C TYR A 36 4.64 -15.00 -10.67
N PRO A 37 4.98 -14.28 -9.59
CA PRO A 37 5.72 -14.86 -8.48
C PRO A 37 4.98 -16.08 -7.92
N HIS A 38 5.71 -17.16 -7.68
CA HIS A 38 5.16 -18.34 -7.03
C HIS A 38 4.65 -17.95 -5.63
N LYS A 39 3.43 -18.35 -5.31
CA LYS A 39 2.82 -18.02 -4.01
C LYS A 39 3.43 -18.84 -2.88
N LEU A 40 3.47 -18.23 -1.69
CA LEU A 40 3.93 -18.89 -0.47
C LEU A 40 3.00 -20.02 -0.06
N ASN A 41 3.59 -21.11 0.45
CA ASN A 41 2.86 -22.18 1.11
C ASN A 41 2.57 -21.84 2.59
N PRO A 42 1.54 -22.45 3.19
CA PRO A 42 1.29 -22.31 4.62
C PRO A 42 2.55 -22.59 5.45
N GLY A 43 2.83 -21.75 6.44
CA GLY A 43 4.02 -21.82 7.29
C GLY A 43 5.25 -21.08 6.76
N GLN A 44 5.22 -20.56 5.54
CA GLN A 44 6.26 -19.68 5.03
C GLN A 44 5.91 -18.21 5.35
N HIS A 45 6.92 -17.42 5.74
CA HIS A 45 6.73 -16.03 6.14
C HIS A 45 7.73 -15.12 5.43
N ILE A 46 7.33 -13.87 5.24
CA ILE A 46 8.14 -12.78 4.69
C ILE A 46 8.27 -11.68 5.74
N ASN A 47 9.46 -11.11 5.89
CA ASN A 47 9.63 -9.91 6.70
C ASN A 47 9.08 -8.70 5.96
N ILE A 48 7.94 -8.19 6.43
CA ILE A 48 7.23 -7.08 5.77
C ILE A 48 8.02 -5.78 5.78
N ASN A 49 8.96 -5.62 6.74
CA ASN A 49 9.76 -4.42 6.86
C ASN A 49 10.89 -4.33 5.84
N THR A 50 11.33 -5.46 5.29
CA THR A 50 12.43 -5.51 4.32
C THR A 50 12.00 -5.93 2.93
N ALA A 51 10.89 -6.68 2.80
CA ALA A 51 10.41 -7.24 1.55
C ALA A 51 10.21 -6.20 0.45
N ASP A 52 10.60 -6.54 -0.77
CA ASP A 52 10.33 -5.76 -1.96
C ASP A 52 8.95 -6.07 -2.58
N THR A 53 8.60 -5.38 -3.68
CA THR A 53 7.31 -5.62 -4.35
C THR A 53 7.17 -7.03 -4.89
N THR A 54 8.25 -7.67 -5.32
CA THR A 54 8.24 -9.04 -5.88
C THR A 54 8.04 -10.07 -4.78
N GLU A 55 8.71 -9.87 -3.65
CA GLU A 55 8.56 -10.72 -2.47
C GLU A 55 7.15 -10.62 -1.89
N LEU A 56 6.63 -9.40 -1.72
CA LEU A 56 5.27 -9.17 -1.22
C LEU A 56 4.21 -9.81 -2.12
N GLN A 57 4.42 -9.84 -3.44
CA GLN A 57 3.51 -10.52 -4.36
C GLN A 57 3.50 -12.05 -4.21
N LYS A 58 4.45 -12.66 -3.49
CA LYS A 58 4.39 -14.08 -3.15
C LYS A 58 3.33 -14.39 -2.08
N ILE A 59 2.88 -13.40 -1.32
CA ILE A 59 1.81 -13.57 -0.34
C ILE A 59 0.48 -13.83 -1.09
N PRO A 60 -0.29 -14.88 -0.72
CA PRO A 60 -1.61 -15.11 -1.29
C PRO A 60 -2.53 -13.89 -1.11
N GLY A 61 -3.23 -13.49 -2.17
CA GLY A 61 -4.10 -12.31 -2.18
C GLY A 61 -3.38 -10.97 -2.41
N ILE A 62 -2.05 -10.91 -2.31
CA ILE A 62 -1.29 -9.69 -2.60
C ILE A 62 -0.83 -9.69 -4.06
N GLY A 63 -1.38 -8.75 -4.83
CA GLY A 63 -0.94 -8.44 -6.19
C GLY A 63 -0.01 -7.22 -6.22
N SER A 64 0.41 -6.82 -7.42
CA SER A 64 1.32 -5.67 -7.60
C SER A 64 0.78 -4.36 -7.03
N TYR A 65 -0.54 -4.15 -7.07
CA TYR A 65 -1.19 -2.99 -6.50
C TYR A 65 -1.01 -2.95 -4.97
N TYR A 66 -1.40 -4.01 -4.29
CA TYR A 66 -1.28 -4.10 -2.83
C TYR A 66 0.16 -4.10 -2.35
N ALA A 67 1.08 -4.76 -3.06
CA ALA A 67 2.49 -4.71 -2.75
C ALA A 67 3.04 -3.26 -2.73
N LYS A 68 2.64 -2.43 -3.72
CA LYS A 68 2.99 -1.01 -3.75
C LYS A 68 2.34 -0.21 -2.61
N MET A 69 1.08 -0.52 -2.25
CA MET A 69 0.37 0.10 -1.14
C MET A 69 1.06 -0.20 0.19
N ILE A 70 1.45 -1.45 0.42
CA ILE A 70 2.19 -1.89 1.62
C ILE A 70 3.51 -1.12 1.74
N ILE A 71 4.30 -1.04 0.66
CA ILE A 71 5.58 -0.32 0.68
C ILE A 71 5.36 1.18 0.95
N ARG A 72 4.35 1.80 0.33
CA ARG A 72 4.01 3.21 0.58
C ARG A 72 3.60 3.45 2.02
N TYR A 73 2.78 2.56 2.58
CA TYR A 73 2.33 2.66 3.96
C TYR A 73 3.49 2.45 4.92
N ARG A 74 4.30 1.40 4.72
CA ARG A 74 5.54 1.14 5.46
C ARG A 74 6.45 2.36 5.53
N TYR A 75 6.66 3.03 4.38
CA TYR A 75 7.50 4.23 4.33
C TYR A 75 6.94 5.38 5.18
N ARG A 76 5.62 5.59 5.14
CA ARG A 76 4.97 6.64 5.94
C ARG A 76 4.94 6.33 7.42
N LEU A 77 4.78 5.06 7.77
CA LEU A 77 4.72 4.56 9.14
C LEU A 77 6.11 4.51 9.80
N GLY A 78 7.16 4.39 9.00
CA GLY A 78 8.53 4.16 9.48
C GLY A 78 8.87 2.67 9.65
N GLY A 79 7.98 1.77 9.26
CA GLY A 79 8.05 0.31 9.43
C GLY A 79 6.84 -0.21 10.21
N PHE A 80 6.50 -1.49 10.05
CA PHE A 80 5.43 -2.13 10.80
C PHE A 80 5.95 -2.60 12.16
N ALA A 81 5.25 -2.27 13.23
CA ALA A 81 5.53 -2.75 14.59
C ALA A 81 4.68 -3.98 14.96
N ALA A 82 3.52 -4.14 14.30
CA ALA A 82 2.61 -5.26 14.50
C ALA A 82 1.98 -5.67 13.17
N ALA A 83 1.66 -6.97 12.99
CA ALA A 83 1.11 -7.49 11.74
C ALA A 83 -0.30 -6.92 11.46
N GLU A 84 -1.06 -6.67 12.50
CA GLU A 84 -2.42 -6.11 12.47
C GLU A 84 -2.49 -4.74 11.80
N GLN A 85 -1.38 -3.98 11.78
CA GLN A 85 -1.29 -2.70 11.09
C GLN A 85 -1.47 -2.82 9.57
N LEU A 86 -1.32 -4.03 9.03
CA LEU A 86 -1.62 -4.29 7.63
C LEU A 86 -3.10 -4.10 7.32
N ASN A 87 -3.99 -4.33 8.30
CA ASN A 87 -5.43 -4.12 8.17
C ASN A 87 -5.82 -2.63 8.05
N GLU A 88 -4.88 -1.72 8.33
CA GLU A 88 -5.06 -0.28 8.10
C GLU A 88 -4.95 0.10 6.62
N ILE A 89 -4.56 -0.84 5.76
CA ILE A 89 -4.52 -0.68 4.29
C ILE A 89 -5.77 -1.32 3.71
N ASP A 90 -6.68 -0.51 3.19
CA ASP A 90 -7.94 -0.97 2.62
C ASP A 90 -7.75 -2.06 1.56
N GLY A 91 -8.54 -3.14 1.68
CA GLY A 91 -8.60 -4.23 0.71
C GLY A 91 -7.49 -5.27 0.83
N ILE A 92 -6.60 -5.18 1.79
CA ILE A 92 -5.67 -6.26 2.11
C ILE A 92 -6.46 -7.41 2.76
N PRO A 93 -6.35 -8.65 2.24
CA PRO A 93 -7.04 -9.78 2.85
C PRO A 93 -6.42 -10.13 4.20
N GLU A 94 -7.24 -10.36 5.22
CA GLU A 94 -6.80 -10.74 6.57
C GLU A 94 -5.92 -12.00 6.56
N SER A 95 -6.20 -12.93 5.64
CA SER A 95 -5.39 -14.14 5.43
C SER A 95 -3.91 -13.86 5.09
N ALA A 96 -3.58 -12.65 4.62
CA ALA A 96 -2.20 -12.26 4.35
C ALA A 96 -1.36 -12.18 5.63
N LEU A 97 -1.97 -11.90 6.78
CA LEU A 97 -1.28 -11.82 8.07
C LEU A 97 -0.55 -13.12 8.44
N ALA A 98 -1.09 -14.27 8.03
CA ALA A 98 -0.49 -15.58 8.27
C ALA A 98 0.88 -15.80 7.57
N PHE A 99 1.23 -14.94 6.61
CA PHE A 99 2.47 -15.03 5.83
C PHE A 99 3.48 -13.94 6.19
N ILE A 100 3.23 -13.20 7.28
CA ILE A 100 4.03 -12.03 7.65
C ILE A 100 4.86 -12.34 8.90
N HIS A 101 6.11 -11.94 8.83
CA HIS A 101 7.01 -11.81 9.95
C HIS A 101 7.40 -10.34 10.12
N ILE A 102 7.54 -9.89 11.36
CA ILE A 102 7.96 -8.53 11.71
C ILE A 102 9.30 -8.57 12.43
N ASP A 103 10.25 -7.84 11.89
CA ASP A 103 11.48 -7.49 12.58
C ASP A 103 11.42 -6.01 13.00
N ALA A 104 11.26 -5.78 14.29
CA ALA A 104 11.14 -4.45 14.88
C ALA A 104 12.44 -3.62 14.76
N ASN A 105 13.59 -4.25 14.51
CA ASN A 105 14.86 -3.53 14.30
C ASN A 105 14.85 -2.62 13.07
N HIS A 106 13.87 -2.79 12.17
CA HIS A 106 13.71 -2.00 10.95
C HIS A 106 12.70 -0.85 11.09
N ILE A 107 12.35 -0.45 12.32
CA ILE A 107 11.48 0.70 12.55
C ILE A 107 12.32 1.98 12.63
N HIS A 108 12.02 2.93 11.74
CA HIS A 108 12.60 4.27 11.75
C HIS A 108 11.79 5.19 12.63
N LYS A 109 12.38 5.65 13.71
CA LYS A 109 11.73 6.56 14.65
C LYS A 109 11.77 8.01 14.20
N LEU A 110 10.71 8.73 14.49
CA LEU A 110 10.59 10.17 14.34
C LEU A 110 11.17 10.88 15.55
N ASP A 111 12.14 11.74 15.35
CA ASP A 111 12.58 12.66 16.41
C ASP A 111 11.56 13.80 16.50
N ILE A 112 10.66 13.70 17.49
CA ILE A 112 9.59 14.69 17.66
C ILE A 112 10.10 16.07 18.08
N ASN A 113 11.37 16.18 18.46
CA ASN A 113 11.99 17.44 18.81
C ASN A 113 12.64 18.15 17.61
N LYS A 114 12.99 17.43 16.55
CA LYS A 114 13.62 18.00 15.34
C LYS A 114 12.65 18.29 14.21
N LEU A 115 11.64 17.44 14.03
CA LEU A 115 10.73 17.54 12.92
C LEU A 115 9.80 18.75 13.04
N ASN A 116 9.49 19.38 11.90
CA ASN A 116 8.49 20.44 11.84
C ASN A 116 7.07 19.88 11.69
N LEU A 117 6.05 20.72 11.82
CA LEU A 117 4.64 20.37 11.73
C LEU A 117 4.31 19.56 10.46
N ASN A 118 4.80 20.01 9.30
CA ASN A 118 4.53 19.34 8.03
C ASN A 118 5.21 17.97 7.90
N GLN A 119 6.33 17.78 8.56
CA GLN A 119 7.02 16.50 8.62
C GLN A 119 6.34 15.53 9.58
N LEU A 120 5.97 16.00 10.78
CA LEU A 120 5.26 15.19 11.79
C LEU A 120 3.93 14.65 11.24
N ARG A 121 3.11 15.50 10.61
CA ARG A 121 1.81 15.10 10.05
C ARG A 121 1.88 14.12 8.86
N LYS A 122 3.06 13.79 8.35
CA LYS A 122 3.21 12.74 7.34
C LYS A 122 3.05 11.34 7.91
N HIS A 123 3.31 11.19 9.21
CA HIS A 123 3.11 9.91 9.89
C HIS A 123 1.63 9.60 10.05
N PRO A 124 1.17 8.35 9.75
CA PRO A 124 -0.25 7.99 9.79
C PRO A 124 -0.93 8.23 11.14
N TYR A 125 -0.17 8.14 12.24
CA TYR A 125 -0.66 8.28 13.61
C TYR A 125 -0.51 9.69 14.18
N LEU A 126 -0.15 10.68 13.37
CA LEU A 126 -0.08 12.07 13.79
C LEU A 126 -0.97 12.93 12.88
N ASN A 127 -2.07 13.40 13.45
CA ASN A 127 -2.92 14.37 12.78
C ASN A 127 -2.37 15.80 12.90
N PHE A 128 -3.04 16.75 12.25
CA PHE A 128 -2.62 18.16 12.25
C PHE A 128 -2.59 18.75 13.67
N TYR A 129 -3.59 18.47 14.49
CA TYR A 129 -3.71 19.04 15.83
C TYR A 129 -2.63 18.50 16.75
N GLN A 130 -2.36 17.21 16.72
CA GLN A 130 -1.28 16.57 17.47
C GLN A 130 0.10 17.10 17.05
N ALA A 131 0.36 17.20 15.74
CA ALA A 131 1.62 17.79 15.26
C ALA A 131 1.78 19.24 15.65
N LYS A 132 0.67 20.02 15.64
CA LYS A 132 0.66 21.41 16.09
C LYS A 132 0.95 21.50 17.59
N GLU A 133 0.30 20.67 18.39
CA GLU A 133 0.47 20.68 19.85
C GLU A 133 1.91 20.35 20.26
N ILE A 134 2.56 19.35 19.60
CA ILE A 134 3.98 19.09 19.77
C ILE A 134 4.83 20.34 19.49
N CYS A 135 4.59 21.00 18.36
CA CYS A 135 5.34 22.20 17.98
C CYS A 135 5.11 23.36 18.93
N ASP A 136 3.88 23.55 19.40
CA ASP A 136 3.52 24.60 20.36
C ASP A 136 4.12 24.34 21.73
N TYR A 137 4.08 23.10 22.22
CA TYR A 137 4.74 22.72 23.47
C TYR A 137 6.25 23.02 23.41
N ARG A 138 6.91 22.57 22.35
CA ARG A 138 8.36 22.79 22.16
C ARG A 138 8.72 24.27 22.15
N ARG A 139 7.89 25.13 21.58
CA ARG A 139 8.11 26.57 21.55
C ARG A 139 7.95 27.23 22.91
N GLN A 140 7.02 26.70 23.73
CA GLN A 140 6.68 27.30 25.04
C GLN A 140 7.51 26.76 26.19
N ARG A 141 7.84 25.45 26.15
CA ARG A 141 8.45 24.73 27.28
C ARG A 141 9.79 24.05 26.93
N GLY A 142 10.21 24.10 25.67
CA GLY A 142 11.40 23.43 25.20
C GLY A 142 11.12 21.99 24.72
N PRO A 143 12.17 21.20 24.49
CA PRO A 143 12.04 19.83 23.96
C PRO A 143 11.22 18.93 24.89
N ILE A 144 10.40 18.08 24.29
CA ILE A 144 9.68 16.99 24.98
C ILE A 144 10.71 15.91 25.34
N LYS A 145 10.77 15.49 26.60
CA LYS A 145 11.84 14.60 27.09
C LYS A 145 11.39 13.16 27.30
N SER A 146 10.07 12.94 27.41
CA SER A 146 9.54 11.61 27.72
C SER A 146 8.10 11.42 27.24
N LEU A 147 7.64 10.16 27.24
CA LEU A 147 6.24 9.81 26.99
C LEU A 147 5.29 10.44 28.03
N GLU A 148 5.75 10.60 29.27
CA GLU A 148 4.97 11.21 30.36
C GLU A 148 4.64 12.67 30.03
N GLU A 149 5.58 13.41 29.47
CA GLU A 149 5.32 14.79 29.01
C GLU A 149 4.34 14.81 27.84
N LEU A 150 4.42 13.83 26.93
CA LEU A 150 3.48 13.71 25.83
C LEU A 150 2.05 13.42 26.32
N LYS A 151 1.91 12.64 27.41
CA LYS A 151 0.60 12.35 28.05
C LYS A 151 -0.08 13.59 28.64
N LEU A 152 0.66 14.66 28.88
CA LEU A 152 0.11 15.93 29.37
C LEU A 152 -0.54 16.75 28.25
N LEU A 153 -0.33 16.37 27.01
CA LEU A 153 -0.87 17.07 25.85
C LEU A 153 -2.32 16.64 25.62
N LYS A 154 -3.19 17.61 25.33
CA LYS A 154 -4.63 17.43 25.24
C LYS A 154 -5.04 16.46 24.11
N ASP A 155 -4.34 16.55 22.97
CA ASP A 155 -4.69 15.80 21.77
C ASP A 155 -4.01 14.40 21.73
N PHE A 156 -3.46 13.92 22.87
CA PHE A 156 -2.77 12.64 23.00
C PHE A 156 -3.43 11.73 24.05
N PRO A 157 -4.60 11.15 23.74
CA PRO A 157 -5.19 10.14 24.63
C PRO A 157 -4.31 8.89 24.70
N PRO A 158 -4.42 8.07 25.77
CA PRO A 158 -3.54 6.93 26.02
C PRO A 158 -3.41 5.97 24.83
N ALA A 159 -4.50 5.65 24.14
CA ALA A 159 -4.51 4.77 22.97
C ALA A 159 -3.66 5.29 21.80
N GLU A 160 -3.71 6.61 21.56
CA GLU A 160 -2.90 7.24 20.50
C GLU A 160 -1.41 7.25 20.86
N ILE A 161 -1.07 7.42 22.14
CA ILE A 161 0.31 7.33 22.63
C ILE A 161 0.84 5.92 22.50
N GLU A 162 0.05 4.90 22.86
CA GLU A 162 0.43 3.50 22.73
C GLU A 162 0.76 3.14 21.27
N ARG A 163 -0.10 3.53 20.33
CA ARG A 163 0.12 3.34 18.90
C ARG A 163 1.36 4.06 18.38
N LEU A 164 1.65 5.25 18.92
CA LEU A 164 2.76 6.10 18.47
C LEU A 164 4.10 5.71 19.10
N THR A 165 4.10 5.08 20.27
CA THR A 165 5.30 4.75 21.07
C THR A 165 6.41 4.05 20.27
N PRO A 166 6.14 3.04 19.39
CA PRO A 166 7.19 2.41 18.60
C PRO A 166 7.91 3.36 17.64
N TYR A 167 7.27 4.47 17.27
CA TYR A 167 7.66 5.35 16.17
C TYR A 167 8.27 6.67 16.58
N ILE A 168 8.36 6.98 17.87
CA ILE A 168 8.91 8.25 18.33
C ILE A 168 10.22 8.10 19.10
N SER A 169 11.02 9.14 19.01
CA SER A 169 12.20 9.39 19.85
C SER A 169 12.21 10.85 20.31
N PHE A 170 12.94 11.11 21.38
CA PHE A 170 13.04 12.41 22.05
C PHE A 170 14.41 13.04 21.88
#